data_6f016573475ec547c2c8d52c60aff830
#
_entry.id   6f016573475ec547c2c8d52c60aff830
#
_cell.length_a   1.000
_cell.length_b   1.000
_cell.length_c   1.000
_cell.angle_alpha   90.00
_cell.angle_beta   90.00
_cell.angle_gamma   90.00
#
_symmetry.space_group_name_H-M   'P 1'
#
loop_
_entity.id
_entity.type
_entity.pdbx_description
1 polymer ?
#
loop_
_entity_poly.entity_id
_entity_poly.type
_entity_poly.pdbx_seq_one_letter_code
_entity_poly.pdbx_strand_id
1 'polypeptide(L)'
;MRYFIDSNILFFYASDPDQLTAEVKDILKDYGNRIYVPSKCVEELIYLQQSKKIRQWKSAEAIIDFIVDELDFGIKTAGEEHLRTLARLPLFPDHKDPTDRIIVAQAITEKTALISSDRKFPLYVPYGLKFVFNKR
;
A
#
# COMPACT_ATOMS: atom_id res chain seq x y z
N MET A 1 5.21 6.02 -14.40
CA MET A 1 5.24 4.68 -13.80
C MET A 1 4.07 4.47 -12.85
N ARG A 2 3.76 3.23 -12.53
CA ARG A 2 2.70 2.92 -11.60
C ARG A 2 3.30 2.35 -10.31
N TYR A 3 2.69 2.70 -9.19
CA TYR A 3 3.10 2.22 -7.87
C TYR A 3 1.89 1.89 -7.02
N PHE A 4 2.01 0.85 -6.21
CA PHE A 4 1.12 0.63 -5.07
C PHE A 4 1.78 1.18 -3.81
N ILE A 5 1.00 1.76 -2.92
CA ILE A 5 1.50 2.15 -1.60
C ILE A 5 0.73 1.42 -0.50
N ASP A 6 1.46 0.98 0.51
CA ASP A 6 0.91 0.35 1.70
C ASP A 6 0.23 1.39 2.60
N SER A 7 -0.58 0.93 3.53
CA SER A 7 -1.32 1.79 4.45
C SER A 7 -0.39 2.71 5.26
N ASN A 8 0.77 2.21 5.69
CA ASN A 8 1.71 3.03 6.46
C ASN A 8 2.25 4.20 5.63
N ILE A 9 2.50 4.00 4.34
CA ILE A 9 2.98 5.07 3.46
C ILE A 9 1.94 6.17 3.32
N LEU A 10 0.68 5.77 3.09
CA LEU A 10 -0.41 6.74 2.99
C LEU A 10 -0.59 7.51 4.29
N PHE A 11 -0.56 6.80 5.42
CA PHE A 11 -0.72 7.43 6.73
C PHE A 11 0.41 8.43 7.01
N PHE A 12 1.65 8.06 6.73
CA PHE A 12 2.79 8.98 6.91
C PHE A 12 2.67 10.19 5.99
N TYR A 13 2.26 9.98 4.75
CA TYR A 13 2.11 11.08 3.82
C TYR A 13 1.08 12.10 4.31
N ALA A 14 0.02 11.62 4.94
CA ALA A 14 -1.03 12.47 5.50
C ALA A 14 -0.64 13.13 6.82
N SER A 15 0.06 12.41 7.70
CA SER A 15 0.23 12.81 9.09
C SER A 15 1.64 13.27 9.45
N ASP A 16 2.66 12.64 8.87
CA ASP A 16 4.06 12.92 9.19
C ASP A 16 4.96 12.55 8.00
N PRO A 17 5.03 13.43 6.98
CA PRO A 17 5.82 13.16 5.79
C PRO A 17 7.32 12.95 6.05
N ASP A 18 7.82 13.38 7.21
CA ASP A 18 9.22 13.17 7.58
C ASP A 18 9.56 11.68 7.79
N GLN A 19 8.54 10.83 7.96
CA GLN A 19 8.72 9.38 8.00
C GLN A 19 8.99 8.77 6.62
N LEU A 20 8.83 9.55 5.56
CA LEU A 20 9.06 9.10 4.19
C LEU A 20 10.46 9.50 3.74
N THR A 21 11.14 8.61 3.00
CA THR A 21 12.42 8.95 2.37
C THR A 21 12.22 10.01 1.29
N ALA A 22 13.30 10.70 0.92
CA ALA A 22 13.25 11.66 -0.18
C ALA A 22 12.80 10.99 -1.49
N GLU A 23 13.28 9.78 -1.75
CA GLU A 23 12.88 9.01 -2.93
C GLU A 23 11.37 8.77 -2.96
N VAL A 24 10.80 8.31 -1.85
CA VAL A 24 9.36 8.02 -1.77
C VAL A 24 8.54 9.30 -1.93
N LYS A 25 8.96 10.39 -1.28
CA LYS A 25 8.27 11.68 -1.44
C LYS A 25 8.28 12.15 -2.89
N ASP A 26 9.40 12.01 -3.57
CA ASP A 26 9.51 12.40 -4.97
C ASP A 26 8.59 11.57 -5.86
N ILE A 27 8.51 10.25 -5.62
CA ILE A 27 7.60 9.37 -6.36
C ILE A 27 6.14 9.82 -6.19
N LEU A 28 5.74 10.12 -4.95
CA LEU A 28 4.35 10.47 -4.64
C LEU A 28 3.95 11.83 -5.21
N LYS A 29 4.90 12.76 -5.36
CA LYS A 29 4.66 14.10 -5.86
C LYS A 29 4.75 14.21 -7.37
N ASP A 30 5.32 13.23 -8.05
CA ASP A 30 5.53 13.27 -9.49
C ASP A 30 4.21 12.95 -10.22
N TYR A 31 3.66 13.94 -10.91
CA TYR A 31 2.43 13.79 -11.68
C TYR A 31 2.55 12.81 -12.86
N GLY A 32 3.77 12.47 -13.27
CA GLY A 32 4.00 11.43 -14.28
C GLY A 32 3.77 10.02 -13.75
N ASN A 33 3.69 9.86 -12.43
CA ASN A 33 3.44 8.57 -11.81
C ASN A 33 1.96 8.39 -11.50
N ARG A 34 1.50 7.14 -11.55
CA ARG A 34 0.18 6.74 -11.10
C ARG A 34 0.31 5.97 -9.80
N ILE A 35 -0.33 6.47 -8.76
CA ILE A 35 -0.25 5.89 -7.43
C ILE A 35 -1.60 5.25 -7.09
N TYR A 36 -1.55 4.01 -6.62
CA TYR A 36 -2.74 3.26 -6.24
C TYR A 36 -2.62 2.77 -4.80
N VAL A 37 -3.74 2.78 -4.11
CA VAL A 37 -3.84 2.22 -2.76
C VAL A 37 -4.69 0.95 -2.87
N PRO A 38 -4.17 -0.21 -2.46
CA PRO A 38 -5.00 -1.41 -2.42
C PRO A 38 -6.21 -1.20 -1.50
N SER A 39 -7.38 -1.66 -1.92
CA SER A 39 -8.59 -1.48 -1.11
C SER A 39 -8.46 -2.10 0.29
N LYS A 40 -7.67 -3.15 0.44
CA LYS A 40 -7.41 -3.74 1.76
C LYS A 40 -6.68 -2.78 2.70
N CYS A 41 -5.80 -1.94 2.15
CA CYS A 41 -5.13 -0.90 2.94
C CYS A 41 -6.13 0.16 3.37
N VAL A 42 -7.05 0.53 2.50
CA VAL A 42 -8.10 1.50 2.82
C VAL A 42 -9.01 0.93 3.92
N GLU A 43 -9.40 -0.34 3.83
CA GLU A 43 -10.18 -1.02 4.86
C GLU A 43 -9.48 -0.97 6.22
N GLU A 44 -8.18 -1.22 6.24
CA GLU A 44 -7.39 -1.16 7.48
C GLU A 44 -7.41 0.24 8.09
N LEU A 45 -7.18 1.26 7.28
CA LEU A 45 -7.19 2.65 7.76
C LEU A 45 -8.58 3.06 8.25
N ILE A 46 -9.63 2.63 7.58
CA ILE A 46 -11.01 2.87 8.01
C ILE A 46 -11.23 2.25 9.39
N TYR A 47 -10.82 0.99 9.57
CA TYR A 47 -10.95 0.32 10.87
C TYR A 47 -10.19 1.07 11.97
N LEU A 48 -8.95 1.48 11.69
CA LEU A 48 -8.13 2.19 12.66
C LEU A 48 -8.75 3.54 13.03
N GLN A 49 -9.33 4.25 12.07
CA GLN A 49 -10.00 5.52 12.31
C GLN A 49 -11.27 5.32 13.13
N GLN A 50 -12.09 4.34 12.79
CA GLN A 50 -13.34 4.06 13.49
C GLN A 50 -13.11 3.56 14.92
N SER A 51 -12.03 2.80 15.14
CA SER A 51 -11.66 2.32 16.47
C SER A 51 -10.85 3.34 17.26
N LYS A 52 -10.65 4.54 16.71
CA LYS A 52 -9.93 5.66 17.35
C LYS A 52 -8.46 5.38 17.64
N LYS A 53 -7.87 4.41 16.93
CA LYS A 53 -6.43 4.16 17.00
C LYS A 53 -5.65 5.19 16.22
N ILE A 54 -6.26 5.76 15.18
CA ILE A 54 -5.74 6.93 14.47
C ILE A 54 -6.81 8.00 14.45
N ARG A 55 -6.39 9.29 14.35
CA ARG A 55 -7.29 10.44 14.39
C ARG A 55 -6.91 11.49 13.35
N GLN A 56 -6.27 11.05 12.29
CA GLN A 56 -5.75 11.95 11.25
C GLN A 56 -6.87 12.62 10.45
N TRP A 57 -7.96 11.91 10.21
CA TRP A 57 -9.07 12.39 9.40
C TRP A 57 -10.29 12.69 10.25
N LYS A 58 -11.21 13.49 9.72
CA LYS A 58 -12.46 13.85 10.42
C LYS A 58 -13.40 12.65 10.55
N SER A 59 -13.37 11.75 9.58
CA SER A 59 -14.21 10.57 9.52
C SER A 59 -13.50 9.49 8.70
N ALA A 60 -14.03 8.26 8.76
CA ALA A 60 -13.51 7.17 7.93
C ALA A 60 -13.72 7.46 6.44
N GLU A 61 -14.86 8.05 6.07
CA GLU A 61 -15.12 8.39 4.67
C GLU A 61 -14.15 9.46 4.15
N ALA A 62 -13.67 10.36 5.01
CA ALA A 62 -12.69 11.38 4.64
C ALA A 62 -11.37 10.78 4.16
N ILE A 63 -11.06 9.54 4.55
CA ILE A 63 -9.87 8.84 4.04
C ILE A 63 -9.98 8.63 2.53
N ILE A 64 -11.16 8.22 2.07
CA ILE A 64 -11.41 7.99 0.65
C ILE A 64 -11.32 9.31 -0.12
N ASP A 65 -11.92 10.36 0.41
CA ASP A 65 -11.87 11.69 -0.20
C ASP A 65 -10.43 12.19 -0.31
N PHE A 66 -9.62 11.95 0.72
CA PHE A 66 -8.22 12.32 0.72
C PHE A 66 -7.45 11.61 -0.41
N ILE A 67 -7.66 10.30 -0.54
CA ILE A 67 -6.97 9.49 -1.56
C ILE A 67 -7.38 9.93 -2.97
N VAL A 68 -8.68 10.02 -3.21
CA VAL A 68 -9.23 10.19 -4.56
C VAL A 68 -9.26 11.65 -4.98
N ASP A 69 -9.75 12.53 -4.10
CA ASP A 69 -10.00 13.94 -4.46
C ASP A 69 -8.79 14.84 -4.19
N GLU A 70 -8.12 14.66 -3.04
CA GLU A 70 -6.97 15.51 -2.71
C GLU A 70 -5.69 15.05 -3.36
N LEU A 71 -5.39 13.75 -3.32
CA LEU A 71 -4.15 13.22 -3.85
C LEU A 71 -4.24 12.78 -5.31
N ASP A 72 -5.45 12.62 -5.83
CA ASP A 72 -5.68 12.07 -7.17
C ASP A 72 -5.03 10.69 -7.35
N PHE A 73 -5.07 9.89 -6.29
CA PHE A 73 -4.63 8.49 -6.32
C PHE A 73 -5.83 7.59 -6.62
N GLY A 74 -5.54 6.38 -7.12
CA GLY A 74 -6.59 5.39 -7.35
C GLY A 74 -6.69 4.39 -6.20
N ILE A 75 -7.85 3.76 -6.07
CA ILE A 75 -8.04 2.63 -5.16
C ILE A 75 -8.28 1.40 -6.03
N LYS A 76 -7.55 0.33 -5.77
CA LYS A 76 -7.65 -0.91 -6.55
C LYS A 76 -8.06 -2.09 -5.69
N THR A 77 -9.06 -2.82 -6.17
CA THR A 77 -9.53 -4.05 -5.53
C THR A 77 -8.77 -5.25 -6.08
N ALA A 78 -8.69 -6.31 -5.27
CA ALA A 78 -8.16 -7.59 -5.72
C ALA A 78 -9.27 -8.43 -6.34
N GLY A 79 -8.98 -9.07 -7.47
CA GLY A 79 -9.91 -9.96 -8.16
C GLY A 79 -9.34 -11.35 -8.34
N GLU A 80 -9.93 -12.09 -9.28
CA GLU A 80 -9.58 -13.50 -9.49
C GLU A 80 -8.09 -13.69 -9.83
N GLU A 81 -7.54 -12.85 -10.70
CA GLU A 81 -6.13 -12.98 -11.10
C GLU A 81 -5.17 -12.82 -9.92
N HIS A 82 -5.49 -11.88 -9.04
CA HIS A 82 -4.70 -11.63 -7.84
C HIS A 82 -4.77 -12.83 -6.89
N LEU A 83 -5.94 -13.42 -6.75
CA LEU A 83 -6.13 -14.61 -5.91
C LEU A 83 -5.35 -15.81 -6.46
N ARG A 84 -5.28 -15.95 -7.80
CA ARG A 84 -4.49 -17.02 -8.40
C ARG A 84 -3.00 -16.85 -8.11
N THR A 85 -2.49 -15.63 -8.18
CA THR A 85 -1.11 -15.32 -7.79
C THR A 85 -0.89 -15.64 -6.32
N LEU A 86 -1.80 -15.22 -5.45
CA LEU A 86 -1.73 -15.47 -4.02
C LEU A 86 -1.64 -16.99 -3.74
N ALA A 87 -2.43 -17.79 -4.45
CA ALA A 87 -2.45 -19.24 -4.27
C ALA A 87 -1.11 -19.90 -4.63
N ARG A 88 -0.29 -19.26 -5.45
CA ARG A 88 1.02 -19.76 -5.87
C ARG A 88 2.15 -19.29 -4.98
N LEU A 89 1.91 -18.28 -4.12
CA LEU A 89 2.96 -17.76 -3.23
C LEU A 89 3.16 -18.71 -2.05
N PRO A 90 4.41 -18.90 -1.62
CA PRO A 90 4.66 -19.70 -0.42
C PRO A 90 4.13 -18.99 0.82
N LEU A 91 3.80 -19.78 1.84
CA LEU A 91 3.42 -19.24 3.13
C LEU A 91 4.66 -19.19 4.01
N PHE A 92 5.25 -18.01 4.15
CA PHE A 92 6.43 -17.84 5.00
C PHE A 92 6.04 -17.83 6.46
N PRO A 93 6.79 -18.53 7.33
CA PRO A 93 6.48 -18.54 8.77
C PRO A 93 6.44 -17.16 9.40
N ASP A 94 7.27 -16.24 8.93
CA ASP A 94 7.39 -14.90 9.51
C ASP A 94 6.48 -13.88 8.85
N HIS A 95 5.70 -14.28 7.85
CA HIS A 95 4.82 -13.35 7.14
C HIS A 95 3.51 -14.04 6.75
N LYS A 96 2.57 -14.04 7.68
CA LYS A 96 1.30 -14.76 7.53
C LYS A 96 0.08 -13.84 7.45
N ASP A 97 0.28 -12.53 7.57
CA ASP A 97 -0.84 -11.58 7.55
C ASP A 97 -1.57 -11.66 6.20
N PRO A 98 -2.86 -12.02 6.20
CA PRO A 98 -3.61 -12.16 4.94
C PRO A 98 -3.68 -10.87 4.13
N THR A 99 -3.78 -9.72 4.79
CA THR A 99 -3.84 -8.43 4.12
C THR A 99 -2.53 -8.14 3.39
N ASP A 100 -1.39 -8.34 4.06
CA ASP A 100 -0.08 -8.12 3.44
C ASP A 100 0.14 -9.06 2.25
N ARG A 101 -0.27 -10.32 2.39
CA ARG A 101 -0.09 -11.29 1.33
C ARG A 101 -0.90 -10.98 0.08
N ILE A 102 -2.14 -10.52 0.22
CA ILE A 102 -2.96 -10.16 -0.96
C ILE A 102 -2.42 -8.90 -1.63
N ILE A 103 -1.89 -7.94 -0.88
CA ILE A 103 -1.27 -6.74 -1.43
C ILE A 103 -0.06 -7.12 -2.29
N VAL A 104 0.77 -8.03 -1.80
CA VAL A 104 1.93 -8.54 -2.55
C VAL A 104 1.46 -9.22 -3.84
N ALA A 105 0.47 -10.09 -3.74
CA ALA A 105 -0.07 -10.79 -4.92
C ALA A 105 -0.61 -9.80 -5.95
N GLN A 106 -1.27 -8.76 -5.49
CA GLN A 106 -1.80 -7.69 -6.34
C GLN A 106 -0.69 -6.99 -7.11
N ALA A 107 0.37 -6.61 -6.41
CA ALA A 107 1.51 -5.94 -7.01
C ALA A 107 2.23 -6.83 -8.02
N ILE A 108 2.43 -8.11 -7.69
CA ILE A 108 3.07 -9.07 -8.60
C ILE A 108 2.24 -9.25 -9.87
N THR A 109 0.94 -9.48 -9.72
CA THR A 109 0.04 -9.71 -10.85
C THR A 109 0.05 -8.52 -11.81
N GLU A 110 0.03 -7.32 -11.28
CA GLU A 110 -0.03 -6.10 -12.09
C GLU A 110 1.35 -5.59 -12.49
N LYS A 111 2.42 -6.29 -12.09
CA LYS A 111 3.81 -5.89 -12.39
C LYS A 111 4.07 -4.44 -11.99
N THR A 112 3.54 -4.07 -10.84
CA THR A 112 3.58 -2.70 -10.31
C THR A 112 4.39 -2.71 -9.02
N ALA A 113 5.29 -1.75 -8.85
CA ALA A 113 6.13 -1.69 -7.66
C ALA A 113 5.28 -1.36 -6.42
N LEU A 114 5.62 -1.99 -5.31
CA LEU A 114 5.00 -1.75 -4.01
C LEU A 114 5.94 -0.94 -3.13
N ILE A 115 5.45 0.16 -2.57
CA ILE A 115 6.22 0.99 -1.63
C ILE A 115 5.71 0.71 -0.22
N SER A 116 6.61 0.32 0.67
CA SER A 116 6.27 0.05 2.07
C SER A 116 7.49 0.21 2.97
N SER A 117 7.25 0.39 4.27
CA SER A 117 8.29 0.35 5.30
C SER A 117 8.43 -1.03 5.93
N ASP A 118 7.65 -2.00 5.50
CA ASP A 118 7.70 -3.36 6.06
C ASP A 118 8.93 -4.11 5.53
N ARG A 119 9.77 -4.54 6.46
CA ARG A 119 11.04 -5.22 6.15
C ARG A 119 10.87 -6.66 5.68
N LYS A 120 9.65 -7.20 5.74
CA LYS A 120 9.38 -8.60 5.35
C LYS A 120 8.96 -8.74 3.88
N PHE A 121 8.54 -7.67 3.23
CA PHE A 121 8.14 -7.73 1.83
C PHE A 121 9.26 -8.16 0.88
N PRO A 122 10.55 -7.89 1.15
CA PRO A 122 11.62 -8.42 0.29
C PRO A 122 11.62 -9.95 0.14
N LEU A 123 10.99 -10.70 1.05
CA LEU A 123 10.83 -12.15 0.90
C LEU A 123 10.18 -12.54 -0.43
N TYR A 124 9.35 -11.66 -0.99
CA TYR A 124 8.60 -11.94 -2.22
C TYR A 124 9.29 -11.46 -3.49
N VAL A 125 10.44 -10.79 -3.38
CA VAL A 125 11.18 -10.33 -4.56
C VAL A 125 11.54 -11.50 -5.50
N PRO A 126 11.99 -12.67 -4.98
CA PRO A 126 12.25 -13.82 -5.86
C PRO A 126 11.00 -14.34 -6.59
N TYR A 127 9.81 -13.95 -6.14
CA TYR A 127 8.53 -14.38 -6.72
C TYR A 127 7.92 -13.32 -7.63
N GLY A 128 8.67 -12.25 -7.94
CA GLY A 128 8.26 -11.24 -8.90
C GLY A 128 7.84 -9.90 -8.30
N LEU A 129 7.92 -9.74 -6.98
CA LEU A 129 7.60 -8.44 -6.36
C LEU A 129 8.68 -7.42 -6.71
N LYS A 130 8.24 -6.28 -7.24
CA LYS A 130 9.09 -5.08 -7.35
C LYS A 130 8.84 -4.25 -6.11
N PHE A 131 9.89 -3.96 -5.36
CA PHE A 131 9.72 -3.35 -4.05
C PHE A 131 10.57 -2.09 -3.90
N VAL A 132 9.94 -1.01 -3.41
CA VAL A 132 10.62 0.22 -3.01
C VAL A 132 10.51 0.32 -1.50
N PHE A 133 11.65 0.22 -0.82
CA PHE A 133 11.67 0.27 0.64
C PHE A 133 11.69 1.71 1.14
N ASN A 134 10.75 2.04 2.01
CA ASN A 134 10.76 3.30 2.73
C ASN A 134 11.47 3.09 4.07
N LYS A 135 12.74 3.44 4.13
CA LYS A 135 13.56 3.28 5.33
C LYS A 135 13.16 4.36 6.36
N ARG A 136 12.73 3.91 7.50
CA ARG A 136 12.34 4.79 8.60
C ARG A 136 13.50 5.04 9.56
#